data_70886527c477a11d2b9d898f295fff1c
#
_entry.id   70886527c477a11d2b9d898f295fff1c
#
_cell.length_a   1.000
_cell.length_b   1.000
_cell.length_c   1.000
_cell.angle_alpha   90.00
_cell.angle_beta   90.00
_cell.angle_gamma   90.00
#
_symmetry.space_group_name_H-M   'P 1'
#
loop_
_entity.id
_entity.type
_entity.pdbx_description
1 polymer ?
#
loop_
_entity_poly.entity_id
_entity_poly.type
_entity_poly.pdbx_seq_one_letter_code
_entity_poly.pdbx_strand_id
1 'polypeptide(L)'
;VQQIPLSQVLGEQLVAAEDRALRVQAEAQNMIRRAERDVENARKFALERFVGALLPVIDNLERALAAMGEPTEATRALLEGVQLTHRSFLDVMQKFDVAAVDPAGEGFNPELHEAMSMVEAPGATPNSVVAVMQKGYTLNGRLVRPAMVVVAKTASASHVDTTA
;
A
#
# COMPACT_ATOMS: atom_id res chain seq x y z
N VAL A 1 0.46 -44.72 57.38
CA VAL A 1 0.18 -44.42 55.96
C VAL A 1 -1.19 -43.74 55.95
N GLN A 2 -1.22 -42.41 55.73
CA GLN A 2 -2.44 -41.62 55.67
C GLN A 2 -3.15 -41.94 54.32
N GLN A 3 -4.30 -42.59 54.37
CA GLN A 3 -5.12 -42.84 53.20
C GLN A 3 -5.88 -41.57 52.86
N ILE A 4 -5.56 -40.98 51.73
CA ILE A 4 -6.28 -39.84 51.16
C ILE A 4 -7.69 -40.32 50.78
N PRO A 5 -8.79 -39.72 51.25
CA PRO A 5 -10.14 -40.16 50.93
C PRO A 5 -10.41 -40.00 49.42
N LEU A 6 -11.04 -41.00 48.82
CA LEU A 6 -11.34 -41.08 47.39
C LEU A 6 -12.09 -39.83 46.85
N SER A 7 -12.95 -39.25 47.70
CA SER A 7 -13.68 -37.99 47.40
C SER A 7 -12.76 -36.81 47.17
N GLN A 8 -11.64 -36.72 47.89
CA GLN A 8 -10.67 -35.65 47.71
C GLN A 8 -9.91 -35.80 46.38
N VAL A 9 -9.49 -37.03 46.05
CA VAL A 9 -8.81 -37.33 44.77
C VAL A 9 -9.72 -37.04 43.55
N LEU A 10 -11.00 -37.43 43.68
CA LEU A 10 -11.99 -37.13 42.63
C LEU A 10 -12.29 -35.63 42.50
N GLY A 11 -12.33 -34.91 43.60
CA GLY A 11 -12.49 -33.43 43.59
C GLY A 11 -11.32 -32.73 42.88
N GLU A 12 -10.09 -33.13 43.20
CA GLU A 12 -8.89 -32.54 42.56
C GLU A 12 -8.83 -32.88 41.04
N GLN A 13 -9.24 -34.09 40.66
CA GLN A 13 -9.31 -34.46 39.24
C GLN A 13 -10.40 -33.71 38.47
N LEU A 14 -11.54 -33.41 39.12
CA LEU A 14 -12.62 -32.63 38.52
C LEU A 14 -12.14 -31.19 38.25
N VAL A 15 -11.57 -30.53 39.26
CA VAL A 15 -11.03 -29.17 39.12
C VAL A 15 -9.96 -29.12 38.04
N ALA A 16 -9.05 -30.08 38.01
CA ALA A 16 -8.01 -30.15 36.97
C ALA A 16 -8.58 -30.42 35.56
N ALA A 17 -9.70 -31.14 35.46
CA ALA A 17 -10.39 -31.35 34.20
C ALA A 17 -11.14 -30.09 33.74
N GLU A 18 -11.80 -29.38 34.65
CA GLU A 18 -12.46 -28.10 34.38
C GLU A 18 -11.46 -27.04 33.92
N ASP A 19 -10.34 -26.89 34.62
CA ASP A 19 -9.26 -25.96 34.22
C ASP A 19 -8.72 -26.28 32.82
N ARG A 20 -8.52 -27.56 32.51
CA ARG A 20 -8.10 -27.98 31.17
C ARG A 20 -9.15 -27.65 30.11
N ALA A 21 -10.42 -27.91 30.41
CA ALA A 21 -11.53 -27.61 29.49
C ALA A 21 -11.63 -26.10 29.21
N LEU A 22 -11.54 -25.25 30.24
CA LEU A 22 -11.53 -23.79 30.09
C LEU A 22 -10.35 -23.29 29.27
N ARG A 23 -9.16 -23.85 29.49
CA ARG A 23 -7.96 -23.50 28.72
C ARG A 23 -8.11 -23.88 27.25
N VAL A 24 -8.56 -25.10 26.95
CA VAL A 24 -8.81 -25.58 25.58
C VAL A 24 -9.89 -24.72 24.92
N GLN A 25 -10.94 -24.33 25.64
CA GLN A 25 -11.98 -23.45 25.11
C GLN A 25 -11.43 -22.06 24.76
N ALA A 26 -10.59 -21.48 25.63
CA ALA A 26 -9.95 -20.19 25.37
C ALA A 26 -9.01 -20.26 24.17
N GLU A 27 -8.22 -21.33 24.06
CA GLU A 27 -7.34 -21.56 22.91
C GLU A 27 -8.13 -21.71 21.60
N ALA A 28 -9.23 -22.48 21.64
CA ALA A 28 -10.11 -22.66 20.48
C ALA A 28 -10.73 -21.31 20.03
N GLN A 29 -11.22 -20.48 20.97
CA GLN A 29 -11.74 -19.16 20.65
C GLN A 29 -10.68 -18.23 20.05
N ASN A 30 -9.45 -18.27 20.56
CA ASN A 30 -8.36 -17.49 20.02
C ASN A 30 -7.99 -17.95 18.58
N MET A 31 -8.01 -19.26 18.36
CA MET A 31 -7.75 -19.86 17.03
C MET A 31 -8.84 -19.46 16.02
N ILE A 32 -10.11 -19.50 16.43
CA ILE A 32 -11.25 -19.05 15.58
C ILE A 32 -11.08 -17.60 15.20
N ARG A 33 -10.84 -16.70 16.16
CA ARG A 33 -10.64 -15.27 15.88
C ARG A 33 -9.45 -15.01 14.94
N ARG A 34 -8.39 -15.80 15.08
CA ARG A 34 -7.23 -15.72 14.18
C ARG A 34 -7.59 -16.16 12.76
N ALA A 35 -8.26 -17.31 12.65
CA ALA A 35 -8.71 -17.82 11.34
C ALA A 35 -9.67 -16.86 10.63
N GLU A 36 -10.60 -16.23 11.35
CA GLU A 36 -11.50 -15.20 10.78
C GLU A 36 -10.73 -14.00 10.21
N ARG A 37 -9.73 -13.50 10.95
CA ARG A 37 -8.85 -12.41 10.46
C ARG A 37 -8.05 -12.83 9.23
N ASP A 38 -7.53 -14.05 9.24
CA ASP A 38 -6.75 -14.58 8.11
C ASP A 38 -7.62 -14.73 6.85
N VAL A 39 -8.86 -15.19 7.00
CA VAL A 39 -9.83 -15.27 5.89
C VAL A 39 -10.20 -13.87 5.38
N GLU A 40 -10.43 -12.90 6.27
CA GLU A 40 -10.73 -11.53 5.88
C GLU A 40 -9.56 -10.90 5.11
N ASN A 41 -8.33 -11.06 5.62
CA ASN A 41 -7.12 -10.58 4.95
C ASN A 41 -6.91 -11.26 3.60
N ALA A 42 -7.10 -12.58 3.53
CA ALA A 42 -7.00 -13.31 2.27
C ALA A 42 -8.00 -12.80 1.22
N ARG A 43 -9.24 -12.47 1.62
CA ARG A 43 -10.24 -11.88 0.72
C ARG A 43 -9.87 -10.48 0.27
N LYS A 44 -9.44 -9.62 1.20
CA LYS A 44 -9.07 -8.22 0.91
C LYS A 44 -7.90 -8.12 -0.07
N PHE A 45 -6.93 -9.03 0.04
CA PHE A 45 -5.69 -8.97 -0.73
C PHE A 45 -5.55 -10.07 -1.80
N ALA A 46 -6.62 -10.81 -2.07
CA ALA A 46 -6.63 -11.86 -3.11
C ALA A 46 -6.22 -11.34 -4.49
N LEU A 47 -6.54 -10.08 -4.79
CA LEU A 47 -6.27 -9.45 -6.07
C LEU A 47 -4.89 -8.74 -6.13
N GLU A 48 -4.13 -8.69 -5.04
CA GLU A 48 -2.87 -7.92 -4.98
C GLU A 48 -1.90 -8.31 -6.11
N ARG A 49 -1.69 -9.60 -6.30
CA ARG A 49 -0.82 -10.12 -7.35
C ARG A 49 -1.34 -9.81 -8.77
N PHE A 50 -2.64 -9.91 -8.97
CA PHE A 50 -3.29 -9.61 -10.24
C PHE A 50 -3.20 -8.11 -10.56
N VAL A 51 -3.51 -7.27 -9.60
CA VAL A 51 -3.37 -5.81 -9.72
C VAL A 51 -1.93 -5.44 -10.05
N GLY A 52 -0.95 -5.97 -9.32
CA GLY A 52 0.47 -5.73 -9.59
C GLY A 52 0.88 -6.09 -11.02
N ALA A 53 0.33 -7.18 -11.56
CA ALA A 53 0.59 -7.60 -12.94
C ALA A 53 -0.09 -6.70 -14.00
N LEU A 54 -1.18 -5.98 -13.64
CA LEU A 54 -1.87 -5.04 -14.51
C LEU A 54 -1.25 -3.63 -14.53
N LEU A 55 -0.48 -3.24 -13.51
CA LEU A 55 0.10 -1.89 -13.44
C LEU A 55 0.93 -1.49 -14.67
N PRO A 56 1.73 -2.38 -15.29
CA PRO A 56 2.42 -2.05 -16.53
C PRO A 56 1.50 -1.66 -17.70
N VAL A 57 0.25 -2.13 -17.71
CA VAL A 57 -0.74 -1.74 -18.75
C VAL A 57 -1.13 -0.28 -18.57
N ILE A 58 -1.38 0.14 -17.33
CA ILE A 58 -1.68 1.55 -17.02
C ILE A 58 -0.46 2.42 -17.38
N ASP A 59 0.74 2.03 -16.97
CA ASP A 59 1.98 2.76 -17.27
C ASP A 59 2.18 2.95 -18.77
N ASN A 60 1.88 1.93 -19.58
CA ASN A 60 1.97 2.01 -21.03
C ASN A 60 0.92 2.96 -21.63
N LEU A 61 -0.31 2.97 -21.09
CA LEU A 61 -1.34 3.93 -21.49
C LEU A 61 -0.95 5.36 -21.16
N GLU A 62 -0.42 5.60 -19.95
CA GLU A 62 0.06 6.93 -19.52
C GLU A 62 1.24 7.38 -20.38
N ARG A 63 2.17 6.49 -20.69
CA ARG A 63 3.29 6.77 -21.59
C ARG A 63 2.83 7.10 -23.00
N ALA A 64 1.85 6.37 -23.53
CA ALA A 64 1.27 6.65 -24.84
C ALA A 64 0.62 8.03 -24.87
N LEU A 65 -0.16 8.38 -23.84
CA LEU A 65 -0.78 9.70 -23.72
C LEU A 65 0.26 10.82 -23.64
N ALA A 66 1.32 10.64 -22.87
CA ALA A 66 2.41 11.60 -22.74
C ALA A 66 3.21 11.78 -24.07
N ALA A 67 3.36 10.70 -24.86
CA ALA A 67 4.08 10.74 -26.14
C ALA A 67 3.29 11.36 -27.29
N MET A 68 1.96 11.45 -27.20
CA MET A 68 1.13 12.00 -28.29
C MET A 68 1.26 13.51 -28.48
N GLY A 69 1.75 14.25 -27.50
CA GLY A 69 1.92 15.71 -27.57
C GLY A 69 0.61 16.45 -27.84
N GLU A 70 0.70 17.58 -28.56
CA GLU A 70 -0.49 18.35 -28.93
C GLU A 70 -1.30 17.64 -30.04
N PRO A 71 -2.63 17.50 -29.87
CA PRO A 71 -3.46 16.78 -30.82
C PRO A 71 -3.62 17.55 -32.14
N THR A 72 -3.33 16.90 -33.23
CA THR A 72 -3.71 17.36 -34.58
C THR A 72 -5.16 16.96 -34.87
N GLU A 73 -5.78 17.54 -35.92
CA GLU A 73 -7.13 17.15 -36.36
C GLU A 73 -7.23 15.63 -36.62
N ALA A 74 -6.20 15.05 -37.22
CA ALA A 74 -6.15 13.61 -37.55
C ALA A 74 -5.97 12.69 -36.32
N THR A 75 -5.34 13.17 -35.25
CA THR A 75 -5.00 12.36 -34.07
C THR A 75 -5.96 12.59 -32.90
N ARG A 76 -6.83 13.60 -32.97
CA ARG A 76 -7.74 13.98 -31.87
C ARG A 76 -8.65 12.85 -31.44
N ALA A 77 -9.34 12.20 -32.38
CA ALA A 77 -10.26 11.10 -32.07
C ALA A 77 -9.54 9.89 -31.44
N LEU A 78 -8.32 9.61 -31.90
CA LEU A 78 -7.49 8.55 -31.30
C LEU A 78 -7.07 8.90 -29.87
N LEU A 79 -6.64 10.13 -29.65
CA LEU A 79 -6.25 10.62 -28.32
C LEU A 79 -7.42 10.54 -27.33
N GLU A 80 -8.61 11.00 -27.75
CA GLU A 80 -9.84 10.93 -26.95
C GLU A 80 -10.19 9.47 -26.61
N GLY A 81 -10.07 8.55 -27.56
CA GLY A 81 -10.29 7.12 -27.32
C GLY A 81 -9.34 6.50 -26.31
N VAL A 82 -8.05 6.84 -26.38
CA VAL A 82 -7.04 6.37 -25.42
C VAL A 82 -7.28 6.99 -24.03
N GLN A 83 -7.60 8.27 -23.96
CA GLN A 83 -7.94 8.94 -22.70
C GLN A 83 -9.17 8.33 -22.03
N LEU A 84 -10.21 8.02 -22.81
CA LEU A 84 -11.42 7.37 -22.33
C LEU A 84 -11.11 5.97 -21.78
N THR A 85 -10.28 5.20 -22.51
CA THR A 85 -9.85 3.87 -22.07
C THR A 85 -9.07 3.93 -20.75
N HIS A 86 -8.13 4.86 -20.65
CA HIS A 86 -7.34 5.07 -19.43
C HIS A 86 -8.24 5.44 -18.24
N ARG A 87 -9.17 6.39 -18.43
CA ARG A 87 -10.11 6.79 -17.38
C ARG A 87 -11.01 5.64 -16.97
N SER A 88 -11.60 4.92 -17.92
CA SER A 88 -12.45 3.76 -17.65
C SER A 88 -11.69 2.66 -16.89
N PHE A 89 -10.43 2.46 -17.20
CA PHE A 89 -9.58 1.50 -16.49
C PHE A 89 -9.38 1.90 -15.02
N LEU A 90 -9.05 3.16 -14.77
CA LEU A 90 -8.89 3.68 -13.40
C LEU A 90 -10.20 3.62 -12.61
N ASP A 91 -11.34 3.92 -13.23
CA ASP A 91 -12.66 3.81 -12.60
C ASP A 91 -12.99 2.37 -12.19
N VAL A 92 -12.60 1.38 -13.01
CA VAL A 92 -12.76 -0.03 -12.67
C VAL A 92 -11.82 -0.40 -11.50
N MET A 93 -10.56 0.01 -11.54
CA MET A 93 -9.61 -0.25 -10.46
C MET A 93 -10.10 0.31 -9.12
N GLN A 94 -10.66 1.53 -9.13
CA GLN A 94 -11.21 2.17 -7.94
C GLN A 94 -12.38 1.38 -7.32
N LYS A 95 -13.23 0.73 -8.14
CA LYS A 95 -14.32 -0.12 -7.64
C LYS A 95 -13.84 -1.35 -6.87
N PHE A 96 -12.58 -1.74 -7.05
CA PHE A 96 -11.92 -2.82 -6.33
C PHE A 96 -10.96 -2.31 -5.24
N ASP A 97 -11.16 -1.07 -4.77
CA ASP A 97 -10.35 -0.42 -3.75
C ASP A 97 -8.86 -0.30 -4.11
N VAL A 98 -8.56 -0.19 -5.40
CA VAL A 98 -7.24 0.16 -5.90
C VAL A 98 -7.18 1.67 -6.10
N ALA A 99 -6.29 2.34 -5.38
CA ALA A 99 -6.09 3.79 -5.45
C ALA A 99 -4.72 4.13 -6.01
N ALA A 100 -4.67 5.16 -6.88
CA ALA A 100 -3.42 5.69 -7.38
C ALA A 100 -2.74 6.57 -6.32
N VAL A 101 -1.41 6.49 -6.23
CA VAL A 101 -0.54 7.37 -5.44
C VAL A 101 0.21 8.28 -6.41
N ASP A 102 -0.23 9.53 -6.49
CA ASP A 102 0.32 10.56 -7.39
C ASP A 102 0.67 11.81 -6.55
N PRO A 103 1.82 11.81 -5.86
CA PRO A 103 2.16 12.82 -4.87
C PRO A 103 2.82 14.08 -5.46
N ALA A 104 2.53 14.44 -6.70
CA ALA A 104 3.12 15.63 -7.32
C ALA A 104 2.86 16.90 -6.49
N GLY A 105 3.92 17.58 -6.07
CA GLY A 105 3.84 18.77 -5.21
C GLY A 105 3.67 18.49 -3.71
N GLU A 106 3.50 17.23 -3.30
CA GLU A 106 3.37 16.85 -1.90
C GLU A 106 4.73 16.58 -1.23
N GLY A 107 4.75 16.43 0.10
CA GLY A 107 5.92 15.99 0.83
C GLY A 107 6.29 14.54 0.51
N PHE A 108 7.59 14.25 0.47
CA PHE A 108 8.06 12.88 0.28
C PHE A 108 7.70 12.01 1.50
N ASN A 109 7.04 10.88 1.23
CA ASN A 109 6.71 9.87 2.22
C ASN A 109 7.38 8.53 1.88
N PRO A 110 8.37 8.06 2.66
CA PRO A 110 9.08 6.82 2.39
C PRO A 110 8.22 5.55 2.41
N GLU A 111 7.04 5.60 3.04
CA GLU A 111 6.12 4.45 3.10
C GLU A 111 5.37 4.23 1.77
N LEU A 112 5.20 5.29 0.97
CA LEU A 112 4.40 5.27 -0.26
C LEU A 112 5.22 5.62 -1.50
N HIS A 113 6.38 6.25 -1.33
CA HIS A 113 7.18 6.81 -2.42
C HIS A 113 8.58 6.23 -2.43
N GLU A 114 9.14 6.07 -3.62
CA GLU A 114 10.53 5.72 -3.85
C GLU A 114 11.24 6.86 -4.57
N ALA A 115 12.22 7.48 -3.92
CA ALA A 115 12.98 8.58 -4.50
C ALA A 115 14.03 8.04 -5.48
N MET A 116 13.88 8.33 -6.76
CA MET A 116 14.81 7.93 -7.81
C MET A 116 16.00 8.89 -7.92
N SER A 117 15.77 10.17 -7.68
CA SER A 117 16.80 11.20 -7.70
C SER A 117 16.38 12.42 -6.87
N MET A 118 17.38 13.19 -6.49
CA MET A 118 17.20 14.50 -5.85
C MET A 118 17.73 15.60 -6.76
N VAL A 119 16.91 16.61 -6.99
CA VAL A 119 17.25 17.76 -7.86
C VAL A 119 17.14 19.07 -7.13
N GLU A 120 17.92 20.06 -7.56
CA GLU A 120 17.75 21.42 -7.12
C GLU A 120 16.55 22.01 -7.87
N ALA A 121 15.50 22.35 -7.17
CA ALA A 121 14.29 22.93 -7.73
C ALA A 121 14.04 24.30 -7.06
N PRO A 122 14.46 25.40 -7.71
CA PRO A 122 14.23 26.72 -7.19
C PRO A 122 12.74 26.97 -6.97
N GLY A 123 12.37 27.38 -5.75
CA GLY A 123 10.97 27.63 -5.38
C GLY A 123 10.17 26.41 -4.90
N ALA A 124 10.71 25.20 -4.99
CA ALA A 124 10.10 24.02 -4.38
C ALA A 124 10.42 23.92 -2.89
N THR A 125 9.46 23.43 -2.11
CA THR A 125 9.70 23.13 -0.70
C THR A 125 10.73 22.02 -0.58
N PRO A 126 11.75 22.15 0.29
CA PRO A 126 12.71 21.10 0.54
C PRO A 126 12.01 19.77 0.88
N ASN A 127 12.51 18.66 0.34
CA ASN A 127 11.95 17.33 0.53
C ASN A 127 10.52 17.14 -0.03
N SER A 128 10.09 17.99 -0.97
CA SER A 128 8.84 17.80 -1.71
C SER A 128 9.07 17.01 -3.00
N VAL A 129 8.02 16.37 -3.49
CA VAL A 129 8.02 15.66 -4.76
C VAL A 129 7.91 16.67 -5.90
N VAL A 130 8.97 16.79 -6.71
CA VAL A 130 9.02 17.69 -7.86
C VAL A 130 8.36 17.08 -9.08
N ALA A 131 8.55 15.79 -9.28
CA ALA A 131 7.98 15.05 -10.39
C ALA A 131 7.69 13.59 -10.01
N VAL A 132 6.63 13.05 -10.60
CA VAL A 132 6.27 11.64 -10.49
C VAL A 132 6.65 10.97 -11.80
N MET A 133 7.63 10.07 -11.76
CA MET A 133 8.11 9.34 -12.93
C MET A 133 7.19 8.15 -13.23
N GLN A 134 6.65 7.54 -12.18
CA GLN A 134 5.72 6.42 -12.26
C GLN A 134 4.80 6.46 -11.04
N LYS A 135 3.50 6.40 -11.26
CA LYS A 135 2.51 6.41 -10.18
C LYS A 135 2.59 5.14 -9.35
N GLY A 136 2.42 5.29 -8.06
CA GLY A 136 2.20 4.19 -7.13
C GLY A 136 0.75 3.74 -7.08
N TYR A 137 0.51 2.58 -6.45
CA TYR A 137 -0.84 2.07 -6.27
C TYR A 137 -0.96 1.34 -4.94
N THR A 138 -2.13 1.49 -4.31
CA THR A 138 -2.53 0.77 -3.11
C THR A 138 -3.75 -0.10 -3.38
N LEU A 139 -3.90 -1.21 -2.66
CA LEU A 139 -5.10 -2.07 -2.66
C LEU A 139 -5.62 -2.16 -1.24
N ASN A 140 -6.86 -1.74 -0.99
CA ASN A 140 -7.44 -1.68 0.35
C ASN A 140 -6.52 -0.97 1.38
N GLY A 141 -5.86 0.10 0.96
CA GLY A 141 -4.92 0.87 1.78
C GLY A 141 -3.52 0.26 1.94
N ARG A 142 -3.28 -0.95 1.42
CA ARG A 142 -1.96 -1.59 1.43
C ARG A 142 -1.20 -1.25 0.15
N LEU A 143 0.07 -0.91 0.30
CA LEU A 143 0.94 -0.59 -0.83
C LEU A 143 1.17 -1.83 -1.71
N VAL A 144 0.84 -1.71 -3.00
CA VAL A 144 1.14 -2.70 -4.06
C VAL A 144 2.44 -2.32 -4.77
N ARG A 145 2.58 -1.03 -5.11
CA ARG A 145 3.78 -0.46 -5.75
C ARG A 145 3.97 0.99 -5.28
N PRO A 146 5.18 1.39 -4.84
CA PRO A 146 5.47 2.79 -4.51
C PRO A 146 5.44 3.68 -5.75
N ALA A 147 5.16 4.97 -5.55
CA ALA A 147 5.35 5.98 -6.59
C ALA A 147 6.84 6.28 -6.74
N MET A 148 7.37 6.18 -7.96
CA MET A 148 8.74 6.57 -8.28
C MET A 148 8.79 8.07 -8.53
N VAL A 149 9.52 8.80 -7.68
CA VAL A 149 9.47 10.26 -7.62
C VAL A 149 10.86 10.89 -7.69
N VAL A 150 10.89 12.14 -8.14
CA VAL A 150 12.03 13.04 -8.03
C VAL A 150 11.75 14.02 -6.91
N VAL A 151 12.68 14.18 -5.99
CA VAL A 151 12.52 14.98 -4.75
C VAL A 151 13.38 16.23 -4.82
N ALA A 152 12.88 17.37 -4.33
CA ALA A 152 13.65 18.59 -4.17
C ALA A 152 14.73 18.40 -3.09
N LYS A 153 15.98 18.73 -3.41
CA LYS A 153 17.05 18.82 -2.42
C LYS A 153 16.70 19.87 -1.38
N THR A 154 17.09 19.61 -0.14
CA THR A 154 17.23 20.67 0.87
C THR A 154 18.24 21.67 0.32
N ALA A 155 17.85 22.94 0.20
CA ALA A 155 18.80 23.99 -0.15
C ALA A 155 19.97 23.91 0.85
N SER A 156 21.13 23.48 0.39
CA SER A 156 22.36 23.62 1.16
C SER A 156 22.53 25.13 1.33
N ALA A 157 22.43 25.62 2.58
CA ALA A 157 22.90 26.96 2.88
C ALA A 157 24.36 26.99 2.39
N SER A 158 24.61 27.70 1.31
CA SER A 158 25.96 28.03 0.86
C SER A 158 26.62 28.72 2.05
N HIS A 159 27.50 28.03 2.72
CA HIS A 159 28.40 28.62 3.71
C HIS A 159 29.25 29.61 2.92
N VAL A 160 28.84 30.86 2.97
CA VAL A 160 29.69 31.96 2.52
C VAL A 160 30.77 32.10 3.57
N ASP A 161 31.92 31.46 3.34
CA ASP A 161 33.15 31.79 4.02
C ASP A 161 33.50 33.22 3.64
N THR A 162 33.05 34.16 4.46
CA THR A 162 33.57 35.51 4.44
C THR A 162 34.83 35.48 5.29
N THR A 163 35.97 35.16 4.68
CA THR A 163 37.29 35.49 5.22
C THR A 163 37.58 36.93 4.84
N ALA A 164 37.50 37.82 5.80
CA ALA A 164 38.09 39.16 5.76
C ALA A 164 39.44 39.11 6.49
#